data_d5299f46d114c5c5e7403fbcfc75fc07
#
_entry.id   d5299f46d114c5c5e7403fbcfc75fc07
#
_cell.length_a   1.000
_cell.length_b   1.000
_cell.length_c   1.000
_cell.angle_alpha   90.00
_cell.angle_beta   90.00
_cell.angle_gamma   90.00
#
_symmetry.space_group_name_H-M   'P 1'
#
loop_
_entity.id
_entity.type
_entity.pdbx_description
1 polymer ?
#
loop_
_entity_poly.entity_id
_entity_poly.type
_entity_poly.pdbx_seq_one_letter_code
_entity_poly.pdbx_strand_id
1 'polypeptide(L)'
;DWWIQHQAFRPYLKKLAGYYYNRAQEWGEEVLTTYKHDAFMFGTALVDIERGQFADVKPYYWQTDTAVALNSWCYTENNDYRPAADIIRDMVDIISKNGNLLLNIGPRADGTIPAEDAAILREIGAWLKVNGEAIYNTHLWRKYGEGPTQVIEGQFSDKIKKEFTSNDIRYTMNGDNLYAIV
;
A
#
# COMPACT_ATOMS: atom_id res chain seq x y z
N ASP A 1 8.94 10.26 12.16
CA ASP A 1 7.65 10.76 12.04
C ASP A 1 6.63 10.44 13.12
N TRP A 2 6.72 9.34 13.88
CA TRP A 2 5.83 9.07 15.00
C TRP A 2 5.89 10.16 16.12
N TRP A 3 7.00 10.87 16.27
CA TRP A 3 7.12 11.98 17.23
C TRP A 3 6.25 13.18 16.90
N ILE A 4 5.86 13.39 15.63
CA ILE A 4 4.94 14.49 15.24
C ILE A 4 3.51 14.28 15.72
N GLN A 5 3.17 13.08 16.18
CA GLN A 5 1.86 12.78 16.79
C GLN A 5 1.69 13.42 18.16
N HIS A 6 2.79 13.83 18.81
CA HIS A 6 2.73 14.46 20.12
C HIS A 6 1.89 15.74 20.08
N GLN A 7 1.05 15.95 21.09
CA GLN A 7 0.10 17.06 21.15
C GLN A 7 0.71 18.44 20.92
N ALA A 8 1.98 18.65 21.34
CA ALA A 8 2.71 19.90 21.11
C ALA A 8 2.87 20.26 19.63
N PHE A 9 2.86 19.27 18.74
CA PHE A 9 3.01 19.48 17.29
C PHE A 9 1.68 19.66 16.55
N ARG A 10 0.55 19.35 17.15
CA ARG A 10 -0.78 19.43 16.49
C ARG A 10 -1.09 20.81 15.89
N PRO A 11 -0.75 21.97 16.52
CA PRO A 11 -0.95 23.28 15.91
C PRO A 11 -0.15 23.46 14.62
N TYR A 12 1.07 22.88 14.55
CA TYR A 12 1.92 22.94 13.36
C TYR A 12 1.39 22.06 12.25
N LEU A 13 0.90 20.84 12.58
CA LEU A 13 0.27 19.95 11.61
C LEU A 13 -0.99 20.57 11.00
N LYS A 14 -1.81 21.25 11.80
CA LYS A 14 -2.97 22.00 11.29
C LYS A 14 -2.56 23.12 10.31
N LYS A 15 -1.51 23.86 10.65
CA LYS A 15 -0.97 24.91 9.76
C LYS A 15 -0.41 24.33 8.47
N LEU A 16 0.32 23.20 8.57
CA LEU A 16 0.86 22.52 7.41
C LEU A 16 -0.25 22.02 6.48
N ALA A 17 -1.25 21.33 7.03
CA ALA A 17 -2.39 20.84 6.26
C ALA A 17 -3.17 21.99 5.60
N GLY A 18 -3.46 23.05 6.36
CA GLY A 18 -4.12 24.24 5.83
C GLY A 18 -3.33 24.92 4.72
N TYR A 19 -2.01 25.07 4.89
CA TYR A 19 -1.13 25.61 3.85
C TYR A 19 -1.15 24.73 2.60
N TYR A 20 -0.96 23.42 2.76
CA TYR A 20 -0.88 22.47 1.64
C TYR A 20 -2.17 22.43 0.81
N TYR A 21 -3.32 22.28 1.45
CA TYR A 21 -4.60 22.23 0.75
C TYR A 21 -5.03 23.57 0.15
N ASN A 22 -4.71 24.70 0.80
CA ASN A 22 -4.96 26.03 0.22
C ASN A 22 -4.09 26.25 -1.03
N ARG A 23 -2.83 25.83 -0.99
CA ARG A 23 -1.96 25.89 -2.18
C ARG A 23 -2.46 25.05 -3.32
N ALA A 24 -2.94 23.83 -3.03
CA ALA A 24 -3.54 22.98 -4.05
C ALA A 24 -4.72 23.68 -4.74
N GLN A 25 -5.58 24.34 -3.97
CA GLN A 25 -6.69 25.12 -4.50
C GLN A 25 -6.21 26.29 -5.38
N GLU A 26 -5.17 27.00 -4.95
CA GLU A 26 -4.55 28.08 -5.76
C GLU A 26 -3.95 27.56 -7.06
N TRP A 27 -3.38 26.35 -7.05
CA TRP A 27 -2.79 25.71 -8.24
C TRP A 27 -3.84 25.07 -9.16
N GLY A 28 -5.06 24.88 -8.68
CA GLY A 28 -6.11 24.14 -9.40
C GLY A 28 -5.84 22.62 -9.46
N GLU A 29 -5.09 22.09 -8.49
CA GLU A 29 -4.68 20.69 -8.44
C GLU A 29 -5.39 19.94 -7.30
N GLU A 30 -5.76 18.70 -7.57
CA GLU A 30 -6.18 17.77 -6.51
C GLU A 30 -4.94 17.16 -5.86
N VAL A 31 -4.84 17.32 -4.55
CA VAL A 31 -3.71 16.80 -3.77
C VAL A 31 -4.18 15.98 -2.59
N LEU A 32 -3.33 15.06 -2.18
CA LEU A 32 -3.56 14.21 -1.03
C LEU A 32 -2.27 14.08 -0.22
N THR A 33 -2.39 14.04 1.10
CA THR A 33 -1.31 13.62 1.99
C THR A 33 -1.71 12.37 2.75
N THR A 34 -0.74 11.61 3.20
CA THR A 34 -0.94 10.41 4.01
C THR A 34 -0.52 10.66 5.46
N TYR A 35 -1.08 9.90 6.37
CA TYR A 35 -0.67 9.94 7.76
C TYR A 35 -0.72 8.58 8.43
N LYS A 36 0.16 8.39 9.42
CA LYS A 36 0.23 7.21 10.26
C LYS A 36 -0.31 7.51 11.65
N HIS A 37 -0.88 6.51 12.29
CA HIS A 37 -1.46 6.59 13.63
C HIS A 37 -2.52 7.69 13.75
N ASP A 38 -2.32 8.64 14.67
CA ASP A 38 -3.22 9.75 14.96
C ASP A 38 -2.60 11.13 14.65
N ALA A 39 -1.62 11.18 13.73
CA ALA A 39 -0.94 12.43 13.36
C ALA A 39 -1.91 13.48 12.80
N PHE A 40 -2.94 13.06 12.08
CA PHE A 40 -4.04 13.89 11.62
C PHE A 40 -5.38 13.40 12.15
N MET A 41 -6.39 14.25 12.12
CA MET A 41 -7.77 13.80 12.35
C MET A 41 -8.21 12.92 11.17
N PHE A 42 -8.96 11.87 11.48
CA PHE A 42 -9.59 11.04 10.48
C PHE A 42 -10.41 11.88 9.48
N GLY A 43 -10.26 11.59 8.19
CA GLY A 43 -10.92 12.31 7.10
C GLY A 43 -10.19 13.56 6.61
N THR A 44 -9.07 13.98 7.24
CA THR A 44 -8.27 15.11 6.74
C THR A 44 -7.14 14.72 5.79
N ALA A 45 -6.79 13.44 5.78
CA ALA A 45 -5.74 12.87 4.94
C ALA A 45 -5.98 11.36 4.81
N LEU A 46 -5.21 10.68 3.97
CA LEU A 46 -5.31 9.26 3.75
C LEU A 46 -4.61 8.49 4.88
N VAL A 47 -5.31 7.53 5.46
CA VAL A 47 -4.73 6.61 6.45
C VAL A 47 -3.65 5.75 5.79
N ASP A 48 -2.49 5.67 6.40
CA ASP A 48 -1.37 4.87 5.93
C ASP A 48 -0.87 3.90 7.00
N ILE A 49 -0.59 2.66 6.61
CA ILE A 49 -0.09 1.61 7.49
C ILE A 49 1.32 1.23 7.04
N GLU A 50 2.30 1.47 7.91
CA GLU A 50 3.68 1.12 7.59
C GLU A 50 3.91 -0.39 7.62
N ARG A 51 4.38 -0.94 6.50
CA ARG A 51 4.77 -2.35 6.36
C ARG A 51 3.73 -3.31 6.92
N GLY A 52 2.46 -3.06 6.62
CA GLY A 52 1.37 -3.90 7.11
C GLY A 52 0.10 -3.73 6.32
N GLN A 53 -0.98 -4.25 6.83
CA GLN A 53 -2.27 -4.14 6.16
C GLN A 53 -3.44 -4.37 7.14
N PHE A 54 -4.64 -4.05 6.70
CA PHE A 54 -5.84 -4.38 7.44
C PHE A 54 -6.26 -5.83 7.20
N ALA A 55 -6.79 -6.46 8.23
CA ALA A 55 -7.32 -7.82 8.14
C ALA A 55 -8.64 -7.87 7.36
N ASP A 56 -9.42 -6.80 7.41
CA ASP A 56 -10.75 -6.73 6.81
C ASP A 56 -10.95 -5.44 6.01
N VAL A 57 -12.01 -5.38 5.23
CA VAL A 57 -12.39 -4.23 4.42
C VAL A 57 -12.61 -2.98 5.28
N LYS A 58 -12.16 -1.83 4.79
CA LYS A 58 -12.44 -0.53 5.43
C LYS A 58 -13.43 0.26 4.55
N PRO A 59 -14.38 0.99 5.15
CA PRO A 59 -15.35 1.81 4.42
C PRO A 59 -14.74 3.14 3.91
N TYR A 60 -13.43 3.24 3.88
CA TYR A 60 -12.64 4.38 3.42
C TYR A 60 -11.39 3.89 2.69
N TYR A 61 -10.84 4.73 1.82
CA TYR A 61 -9.56 4.45 1.18
C TYR A 61 -8.41 4.54 2.19
N TRP A 62 -7.43 3.69 2.01
CA TRP A 62 -6.23 3.66 2.82
C TRP A 62 -5.02 3.26 1.96
N GLN A 63 -3.84 3.48 2.46
CA GLN A 63 -2.60 3.08 1.83
C GLN A 63 -1.78 2.20 2.78
N THR A 64 -0.97 1.35 2.22
CA THR A 64 0.19 0.77 2.90
C THR A 64 1.43 1.08 2.10
N ASP A 65 2.49 1.42 2.80
CA ASP A 65 3.83 1.51 2.24
C ASP A 65 4.65 0.30 2.67
N THR A 66 5.32 -0.35 1.73
CA THR A 66 6.27 -1.44 1.98
C THR A 66 7.42 -1.38 0.98
N ALA A 67 8.41 -2.23 1.13
CA ALA A 67 9.56 -2.29 0.24
C ALA A 67 9.74 -3.68 -0.38
N VAL A 68 10.43 -3.76 -1.50
CA VAL A 68 10.86 -5.03 -2.09
C VAL A 68 11.83 -5.77 -1.16
N ALA A 69 12.60 -5.05 -0.34
CA ALA A 69 13.46 -5.62 0.68
C ALA A 69 12.73 -5.73 2.03
N LEU A 70 12.82 -6.89 2.68
CA LEU A 70 12.23 -7.16 4.00
C LEU A 70 12.93 -6.41 5.13
N ASN A 71 14.23 -6.23 5.02
CA ASN A 71 15.10 -5.76 6.11
C ASN A 71 15.46 -4.27 6.01
N SER A 72 15.15 -3.59 4.90
CA SER A 72 15.53 -2.19 4.70
C SER A 72 14.54 -1.41 3.84
N TRP A 73 14.50 -0.10 4.04
CA TRP A 73 13.89 0.87 3.12
C TRP A 73 14.87 1.38 2.06
N CYS A 74 16.16 1.23 2.34
CA CYS A 74 17.24 1.75 1.51
C CYS A 74 18.04 0.60 0.90
N TYR A 75 18.89 0.94 -0.07
CA TYR A 75 19.92 0.02 -0.53
C TYR A 75 20.87 -0.35 0.60
N THR A 76 21.11 -1.63 0.76
CA THR A 76 22.20 -2.21 1.53
C THR A 76 22.82 -3.36 0.74
N GLU A 77 24.09 -3.69 1.00
CA GLU A 77 24.76 -4.81 0.33
C GLU A 77 24.14 -6.18 0.67
N ASN A 78 23.42 -6.24 1.78
CA ASN A 78 22.81 -7.47 2.31
C ASN A 78 21.27 -7.32 2.43
N ASN A 79 20.62 -6.83 1.37
CA ASN A 79 19.16 -6.80 1.34
C ASN A 79 18.60 -8.22 1.23
N ASP A 80 17.58 -8.48 2.03
CA ASP A 80 16.78 -9.69 2.00
C ASP A 80 15.49 -9.38 1.20
N TYR A 81 15.37 -9.96 0.02
CA TYR A 81 14.32 -9.60 -0.92
C TYR A 81 13.08 -10.49 -0.80
N ARG A 82 11.93 -9.87 -0.98
CA ARG A 82 10.65 -10.58 -1.08
C ARG A 82 10.48 -11.17 -2.48
N PRO A 83 9.95 -12.40 -2.60
CA PRO A 83 9.49 -12.91 -3.88
C PRO A 83 8.43 -12.00 -4.51
N ALA A 84 8.48 -11.76 -5.81
CA ALA A 84 7.49 -10.96 -6.51
C ALA A 84 6.06 -11.50 -6.34
N ALA A 85 5.91 -12.83 -6.31
CA ALA A 85 4.63 -13.49 -6.08
C ALA A 85 3.99 -13.12 -4.72
N ASP A 86 4.79 -12.96 -3.66
CA ASP A 86 4.28 -12.58 -2.34
C ASP A 86 3.83 -11.11 -2.33
N ILE A 87 4.56 -10.25 -3.04
CA ILE A 87 4.17 -8.84 -3.21
C ILE A 87 2.87 -8.71 -4.02
N ILE A 88 2.71 -9.52 -5.07
CA ILE A 88 1.49 -9.56 -5.88
C ILE A 88 0.30 -10.02 -5.04
N ARG A 89 0.45 -11.09 -4.23
CA ARG A 89 -0.62 -11.57 -3.33
C ARG A 89 -1.03 -10.51 -2.32
N ASP A 90 -0.06 -9.86 -1.70
CA ASP A 90 -0.33 -8.76 -0.78
C ASP A 90 -1.03 -7.59 -1.48
N MET A 91 -0.59 -7.19 -2.67
CA MET A 91 -1.21 -6.14 -3.48
C MET A 91 -2.68 -6.46 -3.78
N VAL A 92 -2.97 -7.69 -4.22
CA VAL A 92 -4.33 -8.14 -4.52
C VAL A 92 -5.22 -8.11 -3.28
N ASP A 93 -4.71 -8.61 -2.14
CA ASP A 93 -5.43 -8.58 -0.87
C ASP A 93 -5.71 -7.15 -0.40
N ILE A 94 -4.73 -6.27 -0.47
CA ILE A 94 -4.84 -4.85 -0.10
C ILE A 94 -5.92 -4.15 -0.94
N ILE A 95 -5.86 -4.29 -2.27
CA ILE A 95 -6.78 -3.65 -3.20
C ILE A 95 -8.21 -4.16 -3.01
N SER A 96 -8.39 -5.46 -2.81
CA SER A 96 -9.70 -6.04 -2.53
C SER A 96 -10.36 -5.51 -1.26
N LYS A 97 -9.60 -4.89 -0.36
CA LYS A 97 -10.03 -4.29 0.92
C LYS A 97 -10.07 -2.76 0.92
N ASN A 98 -10.10 -2.14 -0.27
CA ASN A 98 -10.13 -0.68 -0.44
C ASN A 98 -8.80 0.01 -0.17
N GLY A 99 -7.69 -0.72 -0.22
CA GLY A 99 -6.35 -0.20 0.01
C GLY A 99 -5.58 0.08 -1.27
N ASN A 100 -4.50 0.84 -1.14
CA ASN A 100 -3.49 1.07 -2.16
C ASN A 100 -2.13 0.64 -1.65
N LEU A 101 -1.29 0.13 -2.54
CA LEU A 101 0.07 -0.27 -2.25
C LEU A 101 1.07 0.76 -2.79
N LEU A 102 1.87 1.34 -1.91
CA LEU A 102 3.09 2.08 -2.25
C LEU A 102 4.29 1.15 -2.08
N LEU A 103 4.89 0.74 -3.19
CA LEU A 103 6.03 -0.17 -3.18
C LEU A 103 7.34 0.59 -3.35
N ASN A 104 8.17 0.57 -2.32
CA ASN A 104 9.48 1.21 -2.31
C ASN A 104 10.58 0.28 -2.84
N ILE A 105 11.56 0.88 -3.49
CA ILE A 105 12.83 0.26 -3.90
C ILE A 105 14.00 0.98 -3.27
N GLY A 106 15.17 0.33 -3.22
CA GLY A 106 16.39 0.90 -2.65
C GLY A 106 17.43 1.25 -3.73
N PRO A 107 17.38 2.44 -4.39
CA PRO A 107 18.40 2.81 -5.37
C PRO A 107 19.79 2.97 -4.71
N ARG A 108 20.83 2.69 -5.49
CA ARG A 108 22.22 2.93 -5.07
C ARG A 108 22.51 4.43 -5.02
N ALA A 109 23.62 4.80 -4.39
CA ALA A 109 24.04 6.20 -4.25
C ALA A 109 24.30 6.91 -5.60
N ASP A 110 24.60 6.17 -6.64
CA ASP A 110 24.75 6.69 -8.01
C ASP A 110 23.42 6.81 -8.78
N GLY A 111 22.31 6.50 -8.14
CA GLY A 111 20.96 6.53 -8.73
C GLY A 111 20.58 5.27 -9.52
N THR A 112 21.45 4.28 -9.60
CA THR A 112 21.11 3.03 -10.29
C THR A 112 20.21 2.14 -9.42
N ILE A 113 19.35 1.36 -10.08
CA ILE A 113 18.49 0.39 -9.42
C ILE A 113 19.22 -0.94 -9.34
N PRO A 114 19.32 -1.60 -8.17
CA PRO A 114 19.86 -2.95 -8.04
C PRO A 114 19.17 -3.93 -8.99
N ALA A 115 19.92 -4.92 -9.47
CA ALA A 115 19.41 -5.90 -10.42
C ALA A 115 18.24 -6.71 -9.86
N GLU A 116 18.30 -7.02 -8.57
CA GLU A 116 17.28 -7.75 -7.81
C GLU A 116 15.97 -6.96 -7.72
N ASP A 117 16.03 -5.67 -7.32
CA ASP A 117 14.87 -4.77 -7.31
C ASP A 117 14.24 -4.69 -8.71
N ALA A 118 15.08 -4.49 -9.73
CA ALA A 118 14.63 -4.38 -11.12
C ALA A 118 13.99 -5.68 -11.62
N ALA A 119 14.49 -6.84 -11.22
CA ALA A 119 13.91 -8.15 -11.59
C ALA A 119 12.53 -8.32 -10.97
N ILE A 120 12.38 -8.04 -9.66
CA ILE A 120 11.11 -8.11 -8.95
C ILE A 120 10.08 -7.18 -9.59
N LEU A 121 10.46 -5.91 -9.87
CA LEU A 121 9.55 -4.95 -10.50
C LEU A 121 9.11 -5.39 -11.90
N ARG A 122 10.00 -5.99 -12.70
CA ARG A 122 9.64 -6.51 -14.02
C ARG A 122 8.69 -7.69 -13.94
N GLU A 123 8.86 -8.57 -12.96
CA GLU A 123 7.95 -9.70 -12.73
C GLU A 123 6.56 -9.21 -12.33
N ILE A 124 6.47 -8.27 -11.37
CA ILE A 124 5.21 -7.62 -10.99
C ILE A 124 4.58 -6.91 -12.20
N GLY A 125 5.38 -6.17 -12.97
CA GLY A 125 4.92 -5.46 -14.17
C GLY A 125 4.41 -6.41 -15.26
N ALA A 126 5.05 -7.56 -15.45
CA ALA A 126 4.59 -8.59 -16.38
C ALA A 126 3.24 -9.18 -15.96
N TRP A 127 3.06 -9.46 -14.67
CA TRP A 127 1.78 -9.90 -14.13
C TRP A 127 0.68 -8.85 -14.30
N LEU A 128 0.97 -7.58 -13.97
CA LEU A 128 0.05 -6.47 -14.12
C LEU A 128 -0.34 -6.19 -15.58
N LYS A 129 0.56 -6.45 -16.52
CA LYS A 129 0.28 -6.30 -17.96
C LYS A 129 -0.86 -7.21 -18.42
N VAL A 130 -1.01 -8.37 -17.79
CA VAL A 130 -2.07 -9.34 -18.09
C VAL A 130 -3.31 -9.11 -17.21
N ASN A 131 -3.10 -8.83 -15.93
CA ASN A 131 -4.16 -8.83 -14.91
C ASN A 131 -4.55 -7.42 -14.44
N GLY A 132 -3.99 -6.36 -15.02
CA GLY A 132 -4.16 -4.99 -14.52
C GLY A 132 -5.59 -4.48 -14.55
N GLU A 133 -6.45 -5.03 -15.42
CA GLU A 133 -7.88 -4.68 -15.45
C GLU A 133 -8.59 -5.02 -14.14
N ALA A 134 -8.15 -6.08 -13.46
CA ALA A 134 -8.66 -6.49 -12.15
C ALA A 134 -8.06 -5.67 -10.98
N ILE A 135 -7.11 -4.77 -11.27
CA ILE A 135 -6.35 -4.01 -10.26
C ILE A 135 -6.60 -2.50 -10.40
N TYR A 136 -6.40 -1.95 -11.62
CA TYR A 136 -6.51 -0.51 -11.86
C TYR A 136 -7.96 -0.05 -12.00
N ASN A 137 -8.28 1.11 -11.41
CA ASN A 137 -9.63 1.70 -11.45
C ASN A 137 -10.71 0.79 -10.87
N THR A 138 -10.34 -0.08 -9.95
CA THR A 138 -11.27 -1.00 -9.30
C THR A 138 -11.88 -0.39 -8.04
N HIS A 139 -12.98 -0.95 -7.62
CA HIS A 139 -13.65 -0.62 -6.36
C HIS A 139 -14.12 -1.89 -5.65
N LEU A 140 -14.56 -1.73 -4.43
CA LEU A 140 -15.03 -2.83 -3.60
C LEU A 140 -16.25 -3.52 -4.22
N TRP A 141 -16.26 -4.83 -4.12
CA TRP A 141 -17.47 -5.61 -4.18
C TRP A 141 -18.07 -5.78 -2.78
N ARG A 142 -19.29 -6.33 -2.69
CA ARG A 142 -19.94 -6.64 -1.39
C ARG A 142 -19.15 -7.56 -0.46
N LYS A 143 -18.14 -8.28 -0.98
CA LYS A 143 -17.25 -9.21 -0.29
C LYS A 143 -15.85 -9.05 -0.87
N TYR A 144 -14.85 -8.83 -0.02
CA TYR A 144 -13.47 -8.64 -0.49
C TYR A 144 -12.81 -9.95 -0.93
N GLY A 145 -13.25 -11.06 -0.36
CA GLY A 145 -12.65 -12.36 -0.67
C GLY A 145 -13.20 -13.49 0.15
N GLU A 146 -12.65 -14.65 -0.07
CA GLU A 146 -12.92 -15.88 0.68
C GLU A 146 -11.67 -16.77 0.67
N GLY A 147 -11.66 -17.78 1.54
CA GLY A 147 -10.56 -18.71 1.70
C GLY A 147 -10.08 -18.83 3.14
N PRO A 148 -9.16 -19.75 3.38
CA PRO A 148 -8.72 -20.10 4.74
C PRO A 148 -7.69 -19.10 5.33
N THR A 149 -6.99 -18.32 4.48
CA THR A 149 -5.86 -17.52 4.95
C THR A 149 -6.30 -16.28 5.71
N GLN A 150 -5.83 -16.17 6.95
CA GLN A 150 -6.05 -15.01 7.80
C GLN A 150 -4.90 -14.02 7.67
N VAL A 151 -5.24 -12.76 7.44
CA VAL A 151 -4.28 -11.66 7.42
C VAL A 151 -4.20 -11.04 8.81
N ILE A 152 -2.98 -10.90 9.32
CA ILE A 152 -2.75 -10.25 10.62
C ILE A 152 -2.71 -8.75 10.39
N GLU A 153 -3.65 -8.05 11.03
CA GLU A 153 -3.74 -6.60 10.97
C GLU A 153 -2.62 -5.93 11.79
N GLY A 154 -2.07 -4.86 11.26
CA GLY A 154 -1.17 -3.99 11.99
C GLY A 154 0.03 -3.55 11.19
N GLN A 155 0.78 -2.63 11.80
CA GLN A 155 2.04 -2.13 11.24
C GLN A 155 3.14 -3.18 11.40
N PHE A 156 4.09 -3.17 10.47
CA PHE A 156 5.23 -4.09 10.43
C PHE A 156 4.85 -5.58 10.41
N SER A 157 3.63 -5.88 9.91
CA SER A 157 3.15 -7.26 9.74
C SER A 157 3.52 -7.88 8.39
N ASP A 158 4.15 -7.13 7.48
CA ASP A 158 4.58 -7.61 6.16
C ASP A 158 5.65 -8.71 6.21
N LYS A 159 6.36 -8.83 7.33
CA LYS A 159 7.32 -9.92 7.59
C LYS A 159 6.66 -11.23 8.00
N ILE A 160 5.39 -11.18 8.38
CA ILE A 160 4.66 -12.39 8.77
C ILE A 160 4.23 -13.09 7.49
N LYS A 161 4.78 -14.29 7.29
CA LYS A 161 4.47 -15.07 6.10
C LYS A 161 3.00 -15.46 6.09
N LYS A 162 2.32 -15.14 5.00
CA LYS A 162 0.96 -15.57 4.70
C LYS A 162 1.02 -16.69 3.67
N GLU A 163 0.46 -17.81 4.00
CA GLU A 163 0.44 -18.95 3.08
C GLU A 163 -0.89 -18.97 2.32
N PHE A 164 -1.04 -18.07 1.36
CA PHE A 164 -2.17 -18.09 0.45
C PHE A 164 -2.16 -19.40 -0.36
N THR A 165 -3.34 -19.93 -0.56
CA THR A 165 -3.59 -21.20 -1.25
C THR A 165 -4.51 -20.95 -2.46
N SER A 166 -4.67 -21.95 -3.31
CA SER A 166 -5.65 -21.91 -4.42
C SER A 166 -7.12 -21.82 -3.96
N ASN A 167 -7.38 -21.92 -2.66
CA ASN A 167 -8.72 -21.73 -2.09
C ASN A 167 -8.96 -20.28 -1.63
N ASP A 168 -7.92 -19.43 -1.66
CA ASP A 168 -8.04 -18.03 -1.33
C ASP A 168 -8.39 -17.25 -2.60
N ILE A 169 -9.53 -16.59 -2.57
CA ILE A 169 -10.04 -15.78 -3.69
C ILE A 169 -10.19 -14.35 -3.21
N ARG A 170 -9.79 -13.39 -4.05
CA ARG A 170 -10.02 -11.96 -3.81
C ARG A 170 -10.88 -11.37 -4.92
N TYR A 171 -11.78 -10.46 -4.54
CA TYR A 171 -12.76 -9.87 -5.43
C TYR A 171 -12.52 -8.39 -5.62
N THR A 172 -12.57 -7.94 -6.87
CA THR A 172 -12.58 -6.52 -7.23
C THR A 172 -13.63 -6.28 -8.32
N MET A 173 -14.08 -5.05 -8.46
CA MET A 173 -14.97 -4.65 -9.55
C MET A 173 -14.34 -3.53 -10.38
N ASN A 174 -14.49 -3.62 -11.69
CA ASN A 174 -14.13 -2.56 -12.62
C ASN A 174 -15.35 -2.30 -13.53
N GLY A 175 -15.99 -1.14 -13.34
CA GLY A 175 -17.31 -0.92 -13.91
C GLY A 175 -18.30 -1.99 -13.43
N ASP A 176 -18.95 -2.68 -14.38
CA ASP A 176 -19.91 -3.76 -14.10
C ASP A 176 -19.28 -5.15 -14.05
N ASN A 177 -17.98 -5.25 -14.25
CA ASN A 177 -17.26 -6.53 -14.28
C ASN A 177 -16.76 -6.89 -12.88
N LEU A 178 -17.08 -8.11 -12.44
CA LEU A 178 -16.54 -8.71 -11.22
C LEU A 178 -15.34 -9.59 -11.57
N TYR A 179 -14.23 -9.34 -10.91
CA TYR A 179 -13.01 -10.14 -11.02
C TYR A 179 -12.84 -11.02 -9.78
N ALA A 180 -12.56 -12.29 -10.01
CA ALA A 180 -12.18 -13.26 -8.98
C ALA A 180 -10.71 -13.64 -9.23
N ILE A 181 -9.83 -13.26 -8.31
CA ILE A 181 -8.39 -13.49 -8.41
C ILE A 181 -8.03 -14.62 -7.44
N VAL A 182 -7.46 -15.72 -7.99
CA VAL A 182 -7.10 -16.94 -7.27
C VAL A 182 -5.59 -17.06 -7.09
#